data_c598b262f915a812f712d47634d6aba3
#
_entry.id   c598b262f915a812f712d47634d6aba3
#
_cell.length_a   1.000
_cell.length_b   1.000
_cell.length_c   1.000
_cell.angle_alpha   90.00
_cell.angle_beta   90.00
_cell.angle_gamma   90.00
#
_symmetry.space_group_name_H-M   'P 1'
#
loop_
_entity.id
_entity.type
_entity.pdbx_description
1 polymer ?
#
loop_
_entity_poly.entity_id
_entity_poly.type
_entity_poly.pdbx_seq_one_letter_code
_entity_poly.pdbx_strand_id
1 'polypeptide(L)'
;MPALEFKGDRSSLGRDDLSGIKDIIRIHIEIRNRSFMKRVHRDCFLGSDAVDFMVKHGLADSRSQAVQIGRRLCEEKFIRHVNDNARFKDASHLYYRFAEDDDENSMLSA
;
A
#
# COMPACT_ATOMS: atom_id res chain seq x y z
N MET A 1 11.55 1.18 -19.78
CA MET A 1 11.03 2.25 -18.93
C MET A 1 12.08 2.66 -17.92
N PRO A 2 12.34 3.92 -17.81
CA PRO A 2 13.31 4.33 -16.80
C PRO A 2 12.78 3.99 -15.42
N ALA A 3 13.66 3.60 -14.54
CA ALA A 3 13.31 3.38 -13.16
C ALA A 3 12.80 4.68 -12.56
N LEU A 4 11.86 4.58 -11.65
CA LEU A 4 11.43 5.75 -10.91
C LEU A 4 12.61 6.19 -10.05
N GLU A 5 13.13 7.36 -10.34
CA GLU A 5 14.22 7.91 -9.57
C GLU A 5 13.70 8.99 -8.65
N PHE A 6 13.83 8.73 -7.36
CA PHE A 6 13.48 9.71 -6.36
C PHE A 6 14.75 10.24 -5.75
N LYS A 7 14.98 11.53 -5.95
CA LYS A 7 16.14 12.19 -5.36
C LYS A 7 15.67 12.89 -4.10
N GLY A 8 16.40 12.67 -3.02
CA GLY A 8 16.10 13.31 -1.77
C GLY A 8 15.12 12.52 -0.92
N ASP A 9 14.42 13.23 -0.07
CA ASP A 9 13.53 12.64 0.94
C ASP A 9 12.24 12.11 0.31
N ARG A 10 11.91 10.86 0.60
CA ARG A 10 10.66 10.25 0.13
C ARG A 10 9.43 10.93 0.71
N SER A 11 9.57 11.62 1.83
CA SER A 11 8.44 12.33 2.43
C SER A 11 8.00 13.54 1.61
N SER A 12 8.82 13.99 0.67
CA SER A 12 8.47 15.12 -0.19
C SER A 12 7.75 14.71 -1.48
N LEU A 13 7.43 13.44 -1.64
CA LEU A 13 6.73 12.96 -2.82
C LEU A 13 5.35 13.60 -2.94
N GLY A 14 5.01 14.06 -4.12
CA GLY A 14 3.68 14.59 -4.39
C GLY A 14 2.65 13.50 -4.60
N ARG A 15 1.40 13.91 -4.68
CA ARG A 15 0.31 12.95 -4.87
C ARG A 15 0.44 12.17 -6.17
N ASP A 16 0.90 12.81 -7.24
CA ASP A 16 1.08 12.13 -8.53
C ASP A 16 2.15 11.06 -8.45
N ASP A 17 3.24 11.35 -7.74
CA ASP A 17 4.30 10.37 -7.52
C ASP A 17 3.77 9.18 -6.74
N LEU A 18 3.01 9.44 -5.70
CA LEU A 18 2.43 8.40 -4.87
C LEU A 18 1.43 7.56 -5.64
N SER A 19 0.65 8.18 -6.52
CA SER A 19 -0.29 7.46 -7.37
C SER A 19 0.45 6.48 -8.28
N GLY A 20 1.55 6.90 -8.88
CA GLY A 20 2.37 6.03 -9.72
C GLY A 20 2.97 4.87 -8.94
N ILE A 21 3.48 5.14 -7.74
CA ILE A 21 4.03 4.11 -6.87
C ILE A 21 2.94 3.11 -6.49
N LYS A 22 1.78 3.61 -6.12
CA LYS A 22 0.63 2.77 -5.76
C LYS A 22 0.25 1.83 -6.91
N ASP A 23 0.19 2.35 -8.12
CA ASP A 23 -0.18 1.54 -9.28
C ASP A 23 0.84 0.42 -9.52
N ILE A 24 2.13 0.73 -9.39
CA ILE A 24 3.18 -0.27 -9.57
C ILE A 24 3.06 -1.36 -8.50
N ILE A 25 2.86 -0.98 -7.24
CA ILE A 25 2.71 -1.96 -6.17
C ILE A 25 1.50 -2.84 -6.44
N ARG A 26 0.37 -2.23 -6.77
CA ARG A 26 -0.89 -2.96 -6.95
C ARG A 26 -0.82 -4.01 -8.05
N ILE A 27 -0.07 -3.73 -9.10
CA ILE A 27 0.06 -4.67 -10.22
C ILE A 27 0.90 -5.88 -9.84
N HIS A 28 1.85 -5.74 -8.94
CA HIS A 28 2.87 -6.75 -8.70
C HIS A 28 2.73 -7.54 -7.41
N ILE A 29 2.10 -7.00 -6.37
CA ILE A 29 2.00 -7.73 -5.11
C ILE A 29 0.76 -8.61 -5.09
N GLU A 30 0.76 -9.59 -4.18
CA GLU A 30 -0.35 -10.51 -4.02
C GLU A 30 -1.53 -9.83 -3.34
N ILE A 31 -2.65 -9.78 -4.04
CA ILE A 31 -3.90 -9.26 -3.51
C ILE A 31 -4.88 -10.42 -3.49
N ARG A 32 -5.40 -10.75 -2.31
CA ARG A 32 -6.33 -11.87 -2.17
C ARG A 32 -7.18 -11.72 -0.93
N ASN A 33 -8.18 -12.57 -0.81
CA ASN A 33 -9.00 -12.64 0.39
C ASN A 33 -8.18 -13.31 1.50
N ARG A 34 -8.27 -12.76 2.72
CA ARG A 34 -7.56 -13.29 3.87
C ARG A 34 -8.49 -13.36 5.06
N SER A 35 -8.32 -14.41 5.86
CA SER A 35 -9.13 -14.60 7.06
C SER A 35 -8.35 -14.16 8.30
N PHE A 36 -9.02 -13.44 9.18
CA PHE A 36 -8.45 -13.04 10.45
C PHE A 36 -9.58 -12.89 11.46
N MET A 37 -9.45 -13.56 12.61
CA MET A 37 -10.44 -13.52 13.70
C MET A 37 -11.86 -13.83 13.20
N LYS A 38 -11.97 -14.92 12.42
CA LYS A 38 -13.22 -15.43 11.88
C LYS A 38 -13.92 -14.49 10.91
N ARG A 39 -13.20 -13.49 10.40
CA ARG A 39 -13.72 -12.60 9.37
C ARG A 39 -12.86 -12.72 8.12
N VAL A 40 -13.51 -12.65 6.98
CA VAL A 40 -12.81 -12.63 5.69
C VAL A 40 -12.67 -11.17 5.25
N HIS A 41 -11.43 -10.79 4.98
CA HIS A 41 -11.12 -9.48 4.41
C HIS A 41 -10.82 -9.68 2.93
N ARG A 42 -11.59 -9.02 2.07
CA ARG A 42 -11.50 -9.24 0.63
C ARG A 42 -10.46 -8.34 0.00
N ASP A 43 -9.78 -8.89 -1.02
CA ASP A 43 -8.88 -8.14 -1.89
C ASP A 43 -7.87 -7.29 -1.12
N CYS A 44 -7.17 -7.93 -0.18
CA CYS A 44 -6.22 -7.22 0.66
C CYS A 44 -4.80 -7.73 0.46
N PHE A 45 -3.84 -6.94 0.93
CA PHE A 45 -2.42 -7.28 0.87
C PHE A 45 -1.79 -7.07 2.24
N LEU A 46 -0.61 -7.68 2.42
CA LEU A 46 0.13 -7.55 3.67
C LEU A 46 1.04 -6.33 3.62
N GLY A 47 1.13 -5.61 4.75
CA GLY A 47 2.06 -4.49 4.84
C GLY A 47 3.49 -4.91 4.54
N SER A 48 3.92 -6.07 5.06
CA SER A 48 5.28 -6.57 4.81
C SER A 48 5.53 -6.87 3.33
N ASP A 49 4.53 -7.36 2.60
CA ASP A 49 4.68 -7.62 1.18
C ASP A 49 4.92 -6.33 0.40
N ALA A 50 4.20 -5.27 0.74
CA ALA A 50 4.39 -3.99 0.09
C ALA A 50 5.78 -3.43 0.38
N VAL A 51 6.24 -3.56 1.63
CA VAL A 51 7.59 -3.12 2.01
C VAL A 51 8.65 -3.93 1.25
N ASP A 52 8.51 -5.26 1.21
CA ASP A 52 9.42 -6.12 0.47
C ASP A 52 9.51 -5.69 -0.99
N PHE A 53 8.38 -5.45 -1.61
CA PHE A 53 8.33 -5.04 -3.01
C PHE A 53 9.04 -3.71 -3.22
N MET A 54 8.75 -2.72 -2.39
CA MET A 54 9.34 -1.39 -2.54
C MET A 54 10.86 -1.42 -2.41
N VAL A 55 11.37 -2.18 -1.46
CA VAL A 55 12.83 -2.30 -1.28
C VAL A 55 13.45 -3.08 -2.43
N LYS A 56 12.85 -4.20 -2.79
CA LYS A 56 13.40 -5.07 -3.85
C LYS A 56 13.49 -4.36 -5.19
N HIS A 57 12.53 -3.51 -5.51
CA HIS A 57 12.45 -2.86 -6.81
C HIS A 57 12.92 -1.42 -6.79
N GLY A 58 13.58 -1.00 -5.74
CA GLY A 58 14.23 0.31 -5.70
C GLY A 58 13.30 1.49 -5.50
N LEU A 59 12.04 1.26 -5.14
CA LEU A 59 11.13 2.35 -4.81
C LEU A 59 11.48 2.96 -3.46
N ALA A 60 12.15 2.21 -2.62
CA ALA A 60 12.65 2.66 -1.32
C ALA A 60 14.05 2.10 -1.11
N ASP A 61 14.89 2.85 -0.41
CA ASP A 61 16.27 2.44 -0.12
C ASP A 61 16.35 1.53 1.11
N SER A 62 15.33 1.56 1.94
CA SER A 62 15.29 0.79 3.18
C SER A 62 13.84 0.46 3.54
N ARG A 63 13.68 -0.50 4.45
CA ARG A 63 12.35 -0.84 4.95
C ARG A 63 11.71 0.34 5.67
N SER A 64 12.50 1.12 6.40
CA SER A 64 12.02 2.31 7.07
C SER A 64 11.45 3.32 6.06
N GLN A 65 12.15 3.53 4.96
CA GLN A 65 11.71 4.44 3.92
C GLN A 65 10.43 3.92 3.24
N ALA A 66 10.35 2.60 3.03
CA ALA A 66 9.16 1.99 2.46
C ALA A 66 7.94 2.19 3.37
N VAL A 67 8.13 2.11 4.69
CA VAL A 67 7.06 2.39 5.65
C VAL A 67 6.61 3.84 5.54
N GLN A 68 7.53 4.77 5.38
CA GLN A 68 7.16 6.17 5.19
C GLN A 68 6.32 6.38 3.93
N ILE A 69 6.70 5.72 2.85
CA ILE A 69 5.91 5.78 1.61
C ILE A 69 4.52 5.21 1.85
N GLY A 70 4.44 4.06 2.52
CA GLY A 70 3.14 3.44 2.82
C GLY A 70 2.25 4.35 3.66
N ARG A 71 2.83 5.06 4.63
CA ARG A 71 2.07 6.02 5.43
C ARG A 71 1.55 7.18 4.62
N ARG A 72 2.37 7.66 3.67
CA ARG A 72 1.92 8.70 2.76
C ARG A 72 0.78 8.20 1.86
N LEU A 73 0.86 6.95 1.42
CA LEU A 73 -0.23 6.36 0.64
C LEU A 73 -1.53 6.31 1.45
N CYS A 74 -1.45 6.03 2.74
CA CYS A 74 -2.62 6.06 3.62
C CYS A 74 -3.15 7.48 3.78
N GLU A 75 -2.27 8.45 3.98
CA GLU A 75 -2.67 9.85 4.14
C GLU A 75 -3.40 10.37 2.91
N GLU A 76 -2.96 9.95 1.73
CA GLU A 76 -3.56 10.37 0.47
C GLU A 76 -4.75 9.49 0.06
N LYS A 77 -5.14 8.55 0.90
CA LYS A 77 -6.31 7.70 0.70
C LYS A 77 -6.18 6.72 -0.45
N PHE A 78 -4.97 6.39 -0.87
CA PHE A 78 -4.74 5.37 -1.88
C PHE A 78 -4.85 3.97 -1.33
N ILE A 79 -4.51 3.78 -0.05
CA ILE A 79 -4.66 2.52 0.67
C ILE A 79 -5.22 2.80 2.06
N ARG A 80 -5.76 1.76 2.69
CA ARG A 80 -6.19 1.86 4.08
C ARG A 80 -6.10 0.51 4.77
N HIS A 81 -5.96 0.52 6.09
CA HIS A 81 -6.06 -0.69 6.90
C HIS A 81 -7.49 -1.21 6.81
N VAL A 82 -7.66 -2.53 6.72
CA VAL A 82 -8.99 -3.12 6.50
C VAL A 82 -9.99 -2.80 7.62
N ASN A 83 -9.51 -2.51 8.82
CA ASN A 83 -10.36 -2.13 9.96
C ASN A 83 -10.21 -0.67 10.35
N ASP A 84 -9.40 0.10 9.63
CA ASP A 84 -9.13 1.52 9.89
C ASP A 84 -8.58 1.80 11.29
N ASN A 85 -7.88 0.83 11.88
CA ASN A 85 -7.37 0.98 13.25
C ASN A 85 -5.87 0.81 13.35
N ALA A 86 -5.15 0.84 12.24
CA ALA A 86 -3.70 0.70 12.25
C ALA A 86 -3.08 1.54 11.16
N ARG A 87 -1.95 2.17 11.50
CA ARG A 87 -1.11 2.87 10.53
C ARG A 87 -0.45 1.84 9.63
N PHE A 88 0.08 2.31 8.49
CA PHE A 88 0.87 1.42 7.66
C PHE A 88 2.12 0.97 8.42
N LYS A 89 2.33 -0.33 8.47
CA LYS A 89 3.46 -0.96 9.16
C LYS A 89 4.02 -2.09 8.32
N ASP A 90 5.31 -2.35 8.52
CA ASP A 90 5.99 -3.50 7.94
C ASP A 90 5.64 -4.73 8.78
N ALA A 91 4.48 -5.30 8.52
CA ALA A 91 3.98 -6.40 9.33
C ALA A 91 3.21 -7.40 8.49
N SER A 92 3.38 -8.68 8.77
CA SER A 92 2.70 -9.75 8.04
C SER A 92 1.32 -10.07 8.60
N HIS A 93 0.95 -9.45 9.72
CA HIS A 93 -0.36 -9.67 10.33
C HIS A 93 -1.30 -8.49 10.17
N LEU A 94 -0.90 -7.47 9.44
CA LEU A 94 -1.73 -6.31 9.16
C LEU A 94 -2.11 -6.30 7.69
N TYR A 95 -3.40 -6.18 7.43
CA TYR A 95 -3.97 -6.24 6.08
C TYR A 95 -4.40 -4.86 5.64
N TYR A 96 -4.06 -4.52 4.41
CA TYR A 96 -4.40 -3.24 3.81
C TYR A 96 -5.12 -3.48 2.49
N ARG A 97 -5.86 -2.48 2.04
CA ARG A 97 -6.62 -2.58 0.79
C ARG A 97 -6.40 -1.31 -0.01
N PHE A 98 -6.27 -1.49 -1.33
CA PHE A 98 -6.24 -0.34 -2.22
C PHE A 98 -7.64 0.24 -2.36
N ALA A 99 -7.71 1.56 -2.55
CA ALA A 99 -9.00 2.23 -2.69
C ALA A 99 -9.83 1.65 -3.84
N GLU A 100 -9.16 1.28 -4.93
CA GLU A 100 -9.83 0.70 -6.10
C GLU A 100 -10.47 -0.64 -5.80
N ASP A 101 -9.96 -1.35 -4.79
CA ASP A 101 -10.45 -2.69 -4.43
C ASP A 101 -11.39 -2.66 -3.22
N ASP A 102 -11.78 -1.47 -2.79
CA ASP A 102 -12.60 -1.31 -1.60
C ASP A 102 -14.08 -1.55 -1.95
N ASP A 103 -14.66 -2.59 -1.37
CA ASP A 103 -16.06 -2.93 -1.59
C ASP A 103 -17.01 -1.80 -1.20
N GLU A 104 -16.67 -1.06 -0.18
CA GLU A 104 -17.51 0.07 0.25
C GLU A 104 -17.61 1.13 -0.83
N ASN A 105 -16.50 1.40 -1.51
CA ASN A 105 -16.50 2.33 -2.63
C ASN A 105 -17.37 1.81 -3.76
N SER A 106 -17.30 0.51 -4.04
CA SER A 106 -18.11 -0.10 -5.08
C SER A 106 -19.60 -0.01 -4.74
N MET A 107 -19.95 -0.23 -3.49
CA MET A 107 -21.34 -0.17 -3.07
C MET A 107 -21.88 1.25 -3.14
N LEU A 108 -21.08 2.22 -2.78
CA LEU A 108 -21.49 3.62 -2.82
C LEU A 108 -21.70 4.11 -4.24
N SER A 109 -21.02 3.52 -5.20
CA SER A 109 -21.15 3.90 -6.59
C SER A 109 -22.31 3.21 -7.31
N ALA A 110 -22.91 2.27 -6.64
CA ALA A 110 -24.00 1.50 -7.24
C ALA A 110 -25.34 2.25 -7.21
#